data_511cbf4b051891f9c26442e45d8273ef
#
_entry.id   511cbf4b051891f9c26442e45d8273ef
#
_cell.length_a   1.000
_cell.length_b   1.000
_cell.length_c   1.000
_cell.angle_alpha   90.00
_cell.angle_beta   90.00
_cell.angle_gamma   90.00
#
_symmetry.space_group_name_H-M   'P 1'
#
loop_
_entity.id
_entity.type
_entity.pdbx_description
1 polymer ?
#
loop_
_entity_poly.entity_id
_entity_poly.type
_entity_poly.pdbx_seq_one_letter_code
_entity_poly.pdbx_strand_id
1 'polypeptide(L)'
;MFAFFVVHVRNFFYDLFRSNCSFRFLVSFLVDARGGAMRGCRHSGVRVIIPSKRASMPTRITCRFVKREKLTIPPPINEGEALAARVLEVGPVGCKFLGPVILEIPHFASLRNREREIVVLRSDNGEKWSEHTGPVTDEAVREVLGDTVDTEELDNAEDLHTRRITRIITNDFPRFFALISRIRQEVHFIDEQGGLLTSSIIPTIQAHIPEKALQKRI
;
A
#
# COMPACT_ATOMS: atom_id res chain seq x y z
N MET A 1 7.93 30.30 10.05
CA MET A 1 6.75 30.62 9.22
C MET A 1 6.86 29.78 7.95
N PHE A 2 6.36 28.55 8.00
CA PHE A 2 6.44 27.59 6.89
C PHE A 2 5.14 27.66 6.12
N ALA A 3 5.23 28.07 4.87
CA ALA A 3 4.09 28.17 3.98
C ALA A 3 3.73 26.78 3.46
N PHE A 4 2.64 26.23 3.94
CA PHE A 4 1.95 25.12 3.31
C PHE A 4 1.40 25.60 1.94
N PHE A 5 2.07 25.25 0.87
CA PHE A 5 1.45 25.31 -0.43
C PHE A 5 0.57 24.06 -0.62
N VAL A 6 -0.61 24.09 -0.02
CA VAL A 6 -1.73 23.36 -0.59
C VAL A 6 -1.99 24.03 -1.93
N VAL A 7 -1.41 23.48 -2.98
CA VAL A 7 -1.74 23.91 -4.33
C VAL A 7 -3.20 23.55 -4.55
N HIS A 8 -4.06 24.53 -4.28
CA HIS A 8 -5.44 24.54 -4.73
C HIS A 8 -5.41 24.67 -6.24
N VAL A 9 -5.15 23.55 -6.93
CA VAL A 9 -5.20 23.44 -8.39
C VAL A 9 -6.67 23.43 -8.82
N ARG A 10 -7.47 24.39 -8.34
CA ARG A 10 -8.88 24.47 -8.76
C ARG A 10 -9.10 25.33 -9.99
N ASN A 11 -8.21 26.25 -10.32
CA ASN A 11 -8.51 27.21 -11.40
C ASN A 11 -7.51 27.28 -12.55
N PHE A 12 -6.31 26.68 -12.45
CA PHE A 12 -5.35 26.74 -13.56
C PHE A 12 -5.48 25.55 -14.55
N PHE A 13 -6.19 24.49 -14.17
CA PHE A 13 -6.37 23.30 -15.01
C PHE A 13 -7.68 23.27 -15.81
N TYR A 14 -8.61 24.19 -15.57
CA TYR A 14 -9.90 24.17 -16.28
C TYR A 14 -9.77 24.64 -17.74
N ASP A 15 -8.82 25.50 -18.06
CA ASP A 15 -8.73 26.09 -19.40
C ASP A 15 -7.71 25.39 -20.34
N LEU A 16 -6.79 24.59 -19.83
CA LEU A 16 -5.78 23.90 -20.66
C LEU A 16 -6.18 22.52 -21.15
N PHE A 17 -7.31 21.96 -20.69
CA PHE A 17 -7.71 20.57 -20.95
C PHE A 17 -9.03 20.39 -21.70
N ARG A 18 -9.44 21.42 -22.46
CA ARG A 18 -10.63 21.27 -23.34
C ARG A 18 -10.34 20.51 -24.64
N SER A 19 -9.13 20.08 -24.89
CA SER A 19 -8.76 19.26 -26.04
C SER A 19 -8.29 17.88 -25.61
N ASN A 20 -9.18 16.88 -25.69
CA ASN A 20 -8.92 15.43 -25.82
C ASN A 20 -7.85 14.74 -24.94
N CYS A 21 -7.48 15.24 -23.78
CA CYS A 21 -6.71 14.49 -22.81
C CYS A 21 -7.65 13.70 -21.91
N SER A 22 -7.78 12.42 -22.22
CA SER A 22 -8.38 11.42 -21.33
C SER A 22 -7.83 11.58 -19.91
N PHE A 23 -8.67 11.96 -18.96
CA PHE A 23 -8.35 12.07 -17.53
C PHE A 23 -7.98 10.68 -16.95
N ARG A 24 -6.74 10.23 -17.23
CA ARG A 24 -6.29 8.87 -16.88
C ARG A 24 -5.70 8.79 -15.48
N PHE A 25 -5.18 9.91 -14.95
CA PHE A 25 -4.47 9.89 -13.67
C PHE A 25 -5.37 10.37 -12.53
N LEU A 26 -5.27 9.69 -11.38
CA LEU A 26 -5.85 10.11 -10.10
C LEU A 26 -4.94 11.12 -9.40
N VAL A 27 -3.62 10.86 -9.50
CA VAL A 27 -2.56 11.69 -8.94
C VAL A 27 -1.59 12.00 -10.07
N SER A 28 -1.21 13.25 -10.21
CA SER A 28 -0.12 13.69 -11.10
C SER A 28 0.44 14.97 -10.56
N PHE A 29 1.61 14.92 -9.92
CA PHE A 29 2.29 16.11 -9.39
C PHE A 29 3.80 16.00 -9.51
N LEU A 30 4.47 17.14 -9.52
CA LEU A 30 5.92 17.22 -9.51
C LEU A 30 6.38 17.34 -8.06
N VAL A 31 7.27 16.45 -7.63
CA VAL A 31 7.91 16.49 -6.32
C VAL A 31 9.40 16.74 -6.49
N ASP A 32 9.99 17.51 -5.60
CA ASP A 32 11.43 17.77 -5.50
C ASP A 32 11.94 17.47 -4.08
N ALA A 33 13.14 17.93 -3.73
CA ALA A 33 13.75 17.69 -2.43
C ALA A 33 12.93 18.27 -1.25
N ARG A 34 11.97 19.15 -1.48
CA ARG A 34 11.06 19.65 -0.42
C ARG A 34 10.02 18.62 -0.02
N GLY A 35 9.83 17.60 -0.85
CA GLY A 35 8.77 16.62 -0.67
C GLY A 35 7.40 17.16 -1.08
N GLY A 36 6.35 16.47 -0.63
CA GLY A 36 4.97 16.87 -0.86
C GLY A 36 3.97 15.77 -0.53
N ALA A 37 2.74 16.20 -0.28
CA ALA A 37 1.61 15.31 -0.06
C ALA A 37 0.50 15.64 -1.07
N MET A 38 -0.04 14.62 -1.74
CA MET A 38 -1.09 14.79 -2.73
C MET A 38 -2.22 13.78 -2.51
N ARG A 39 -3.42 14.28 -2.43
CA ARG A 39 -4.64 13.45 -2.47
C ARG A 39 -5.10 13.29 -3.91
N GLY A 40 -5.50 12.08 -4.26
CA GLY A 40 -6.04 11.78 -5.58
C GLY A 40 -7.33 12.54 -5.88
N CYS A 41 -7.50 12.93 -7.12
CA CYS A 41 -8.72 13.61 -7.57
C CYS A 41 -9.95 12.68 -7.54
N ARG A 42 -11.14 13.26 -7.76
CA ARG A 42 -12.42 12.55 -7.88
C ARG A 42 -12.77 11.71 -6.65
N HIS A 43 -12.41 12.17 -5.47
CA HIS A 43 -12.66 11.45 -4.21
C HIS A 43 -12.16 9.99 -4.25
N SER A 44 -11.05 9.75 -4.96
CA SER A 44 -10.49 8.41 -5.13
C SER A 44 -10.00 7.78 -3.83
N GLY A 45 -9.73 8.58 -2.81
CA GLY A 45 -9.15 8.15 -1.54
C GLY A 45 -7.66 7.81 -1.59
N VAL A 46 -7.06 7.79 -2.78
CA VAL A 46 -5.61 7.58 -2.93
C VAL A 46 -4.86 8.80 -2.41
N ARG A 47 -3.83 8.57 -1.61
CA ARG A 47 -2.93 9.61 -1.10
C ARG A 47 -1.49 9.18 -1.27
N VAL A 48 -0.62 10.11 -1.69
CA VAL A 48 0.83 9.90 -1.78
C VAL A 48 1.51 10.95 -0.93
N ILE A 49 2.40 10.54 -0.05
CA ILE A 49 3.18 11.43 0.81
C ILE A 49 4.65 11.09 0.62
N ILE A 50 5.40 12.09 0.19
CA ILE A 50 6.84 12.01 0.00
C ILE A 50 7.46 13.03 0.93
N PRO A 51 8.08 12.61 2.05
CA PRO A 51 8.73 13.51 2.97
C PRO A 51 9.87 14.30 2.31
N SER A 52 10.30 15.37 2.94
CA SER A 52 11.43 16.16 2.46
C SER A 52 12.70 15.32 2.33
N LYS A 53 13.57 15.69 1.40
CA LYS A 53 14.85 15.02 1.12
C LYS A 53 14.72 13.56 0.65
N ARG A 54 13.53 13.11 0.23
CA ARG A 54 13.33 11.74 -0.30
C ARG A 54 13.41 11.68 -1.83
N ALA A 55 13.14 12.76 -2.54
CA ALA A 55 13.34 12.84 -3.98
C ALA A 55 14.75 13.38 -4.29
N SER A 56 15.54 12.62 -5.04
CA SER A 56 16.90 12.99 -5.44
C SER A 56 16.92 14.07 -6.53
N MET A 57 15.87 14.14 -7.33
CA MET A 57 15.68 15.12 -8.40
C MET A 57 14.17 15.40 -8.57
N PRO A 58 13.81 16.52 -9.21
CA PRO A 58 12.42 16.79 -9.54
C PRO A 58 11.81 15.63 -10.33
N THR A 59 10.79 14.98 -9.77
CA THR A 59 10.18 13.77 -10.31
C THR A 59 8.68 13.93 -10.39
N ARG A 60 8.07 13.60 -11.53
CA ARG A 60 6.62 13.60 -11.69
C ARG A 60 6.03 12.28 -11.22
N ILE A 61 5.35 12.34 -10.10
CA ILE A 61 4.63 11.20 -9.53
C ILE A 61 3.26 11.09 -10.17
N THR A 62 2.89 9.88 -10.58
CA THR A 62 1.58 9.61 -11.19
C THR A 62 0.96 8.36 -10.58
N CYS A 63 -0.37 8.37 -10.40
CA CYS A 63 -1.14 7.19 -10.01
C CYS A 63 -2.39 7.08 -10.88
N ARG A 64 -2.77 5.86 -11.27
CA ARG A 64 -4.04 5.58 -11.94
C ARG A 64 -4.56 4.19 -11.58
N PHE A 65 -5.88 4.04 -11.54
CA PHE A 65 -6.47 2.71 -11.44
C PHE A 65 -6.49 2.01 -12.81
N VAL A 66 -6.12 0.74 -12.78
CA VAL A 66 -6.15 -0.14 -13.95
C VAL A 66 -7.17 -1.25 -13.70
N LYS A 67 -7.98 -1.57 -14.70
CA LYS A 67 -8.87 -2.72 -14.64
C LYS A 67 -8.05 -4.01 -14.78
N ARG A 68 -8.40 -5.03 -13.98
CA ARG A 68 -7.73 -6.33 -13.97
C ARG A 68 -7.62 -6.95 -15.38
N GLU A 69 -8.68 -6.82 -16.17
CA GLU A 69 -8.79 -7.37 -17.53
C GLU A 69 -7.83 -6.70 -18.52
N LYS A 70 -7.23 -5.57 -18.15
CA LYS A 70 -6.24 -4.86 -18.98
C LYS A 70 -4.80 -5.19 -18.63
N LEU A 71 -4.57 -6.04 -17.64
CA LEU A 71 -3.25 -6.50 -17.25
C LEU A 71 -2.90 -7.75 -18.07
N THR A 72 -1.67 -7.84 -18.54
CA THR A 72 -1.18 -9.02 -19.28
C THR A 72 -1.22 -10.25 -18.37
N ILE A 73 -0.74 -10.11 -17.13
CA ILE A 73 -0.84 -11.12 -16.08
C ILE A 73 -1.48 -10.44 -14.86
N PRO A 74 -2.74 -10.77 -14.55
CA PRO A 74 -3.40 -10.22 -13.38
C PRO A 74 -2.77 -10.72 -12.08
N PRO A 75 -2.97 -10.00 -10.95
CA PRO A 75 -2.54 -10.49 -9.65
C PRO A 75 -3.09 -11.90 -9.39
N PRO A 76 -2.26 -12.83 -8.90
CA PRO A 76 -2.72 -14.15 -8.52
C PRO A 76 -3.75 -14.04 -7.38
N ILE A 77 -4.81 -14.83 -7.48
CA ILE A 77 -5.86 -14.92 -6.48
C ILE A 77 -6.07 -16.39 -6.20
N ASN A 78 -5.78 -16.81 -4.98
CA ASN A 78 -5.97 -18.17 -4.54
C ASN A 78 -7.42 -18.40 -4.06
N GLU A 79 -7.76 -19.64 -3.73
CA GLU A 79 -9.05 -19.95 -3.15
C GLU A 79 -9.26 -19.19 -1.83
N GLY A 80 -10.43 -18.61 -1.65
CA GLY A 80 -10.75 -17.78 -0.48
C GLY A 80 -10.19 -16.35 -0.52
N GLU A 81 -9.43 -15.98 -1.55
CA GLU A 81 -8.93 -14.63 -1.76
C GLU A 81 -9.80 -13.83 -2.74
N ALA A 82 -9.75 -12.52 -2.63
CA ALA A 82 -10.42 -11.61 -3.55
C ALA A 82 -9.68 -10.28 -3.65
N LEU A 83 -9.74 -9.62 -4.81
CA LEU A 83 -9.28 -8.25 -4.93
C LEU A 83 -10.09 -7.34 -3.99
N ALA A 84 -9.38 -6.59 -3.17
CA ALA A 84 -9.96 -5.63 -2.24
C ALA A 84 -10.07 -4.21 -2.82
N ALA A 85 -9.35 -3.93 -3.91
CA ALA A 85 -9.35 -2.67 -4.62
C ALA A 85 -9.07 -2.87 -6.11
N ARG A 86 -9.23 -1.82 -6.90
CA ARG A 86 -8.68 -1.80 -8.26
C ARG A 86 -7.16 -1.80 -8.20
N VAL A 87 -6.51 -2.41 -9.18
CA VAL A 87 -5.05 -2.36 -9.29
C VAL A 87 -4.61 -0.91 -9.51
N LEU A 88 -3.65 -0.46 -8.74
CA LEU A 88 -3.08 0.87 -8.85
C LEU A 88 -1.77 0.80 -9.64
N GLU A 89 -1.70 1.50 -10.75
CA GLU A 89 -0.45 1.75 -11.47
C GLU A 89 0.15 3.04 -10.94
N VAL A 90 1.44 2.98 -10.59
CA VAL A 90 2.20 4.12 -10.06
C VAL A 90 3.38 4.42 -10.98
N GLY A 91 3.81 5.64 -11.01
CA GLY A 91 4.91 6.08 -11.84
C GLY A 91 5.70 7.24 -11.23
N PRO A 92 6.94 7.42 -11.72
CA PRO A 92 7.62 6.67 -12.78
C PRO A 92 7.96 5.24 -12.35
N VAL A 93 7.87 4.30 -13.28
CA VAL A 93 8.20 2.88 -13.01
C VAL A 93 9.65 2.76 -12.59
N GLY A 94 9.89 2.03 -11.49
CA GLY A 94 11.23 1.84 -10.94
C GLY A 94 11.81 3.07 -10.25
N CYS A 95 10.98 4.08 -9.95
CA CYS A 95 11.41 5.24 -9.17
C CYS A 95 11.86 4.81 -7.78
N LYS A 96 13.10 5.15 -7.43
CA LYS A 96 13.66 4.92 -6.10
C LYS A 96 13.73 6.23 -5.34
N PHE A 97 13.37 6.17 -4.07
CA PHE A 97 13.47 7.30 -3.15
C PHE A 97 14.70 7.13 -2.25
N LEU A 98 15.21 8.23 -1.73
CA LEU A 98 16.34 8.25 -0.78
C LEU A 98 15.94 7.76 0.63
N GLY A 99 14.69 7.41 0.80
CA GLY A 99 14.13 6.82 2.01
C GLY A 99 12.65 6.59 1.85
N PRO A 100 11.96 6.08 2.90
CA PRO A 100 10.59 5.64 2.78
C PRO A 100 9.61 6.78 2.48
N VAL A 101 8.59 6.43 1.69
CA VAL A 101 7.44 7.25 1.31
C VAL A 101 6.16 6.50 1.64
N ILE A 102 5.05 7.21 1.75
CA ILE A 102 3.75 6.64 2.11
C ILE A 102 2.79 6.70 0.92
N LEU A 103 2.14 5.57 0.67
CA LEU A 103 1.04 5.45 -0.29
C LEU A 103 -0.18 4.91 0.44
N GLU A 104 -1.30 5.61 0.37
CA GLU A 104 -2.58 5.18 0.93
C GLU A 104 -3.54 4.82 -0.20
N ILE A 105 -4.11 3.61 -0.11
CA ILE A 105 -5.03 3.07 -1.11
C ILE A 105 -6.33 2.65 -0.41
N PRO A 106 -7.49 3.18 -0.80
CA PRO A 106 -8.76 2.73 -0.28
C PRO A 106 -9.13 1.35 -0.81
N HIS A 107 -9.82 0.58 0.01
CA HIS A 107 -10.33 -0.74 -0.33
C HIS A 107 -11.80 -0.90 0.06
N PHE A 108 -12.47 -1.90 -0.52
CA PHE A 108 -13.88 -2.20 -0.24
C PHE A 108 -14.08 -3.51 0.53
N ALA A 109 -12.99 -4.18 0.94
CA ALA A 109 -13.09 -5.41 1.71
C ALA A 109 -13.69 -5.14 3.10
N SER A 110 -14.52 -6.07 3.57
CA SER A 110 -14.98 -6.11 4.95
C SER A 110 -13.95 -6.84 5.80
N LEU A 111 -13.44 -6.16 6.82
CA LEU A 111 -12.48 -6.70 7.78
C LEU A 111 -13.15 -6.94 9.15
N ARG A 112 -14.49 -7.09 9.16
CA ARG A 112 -15.25 -7.34 10.39
C ARG A 112 -14.74 -8.60 11.06
N ASN A 113 -14.72 -8.59 12.38
CA ASN A 113 -14.29 -9.70 13.24
C ASN A 113 -12.81 -10.11 13.09
N ARG A 114 -12.00 -9.34 12.35
CA ARG A 114 -10.58 -9.60 12.11
C ARG A 114 -10.25 -11.00 11.51
N GLU A 115 -11.25 -11.67 10.96
CA GLU A 115 -11.05 -12.96 10.27
C GLU A 115 -10.32 -12.84 8.95
N ARG A 116 -10.34 -11.66 8.37
CA ARG A 116 -9.68 -11.36 7.09
C ARG A 116 -8.63 -10.27 7.26
N GLU A 117 -7.63 -10.35 6.43
CA GLU A 117 -6.55 -9.36 6.35
C GLU A 117 -6.42 -8.82 4.92
N ILE A 118 -5.78 -7.67 4.79
CA ILE A 118 -5.37 -7.13 3.49
C ILE A 118 -3.90 -7.46 3.26
N VAL A 119 -3.64 -8.07 2.12
CA VAL A 119 -2.29 -8.32 1.62
C VAL A 119 -2.03 -7.37 0.46
N VAL A 120 -0.87 -6.72 0.50
CA VAL A 120 -0.42 -5.86 -0.57
C VAL A 120 0.47 -6.66 -1.51
N LEU A 121 0.08 -6.75 -2.76
CA LEU A 121 0.93 -7.30 -3.82
C LEU A 121 1.55 -6.17 -4.62
N ARG A 122 2.79 -6.37 -5.06
CA ARG A 122 3.52 -5.47 -5.95
C ARG A 122 4.02 -6.19 -7.19
N SER A 123 4.16 -5.47 -8.29
CA SER A 123 4.76 -5.96 -9.52
C SER A 123 5.51 -4.85 -10.24
N ASP A 124 6.77 -5.10 -10.60
CA ASP A 124 7.61 -4.13 -11.28
C ASP A 124 7.36 -4.07 -12.79
N ASN A 125 6.98 -5.20 -13.37
CA ASN A 125 6.80 -5.34 -14.82
C ASN A 125 5.37 -5.71 -15.24
N GLY A 126 4.49 -6.06 -14.30
CA GLY A 126 3.14 -6.55 -14.57
C GLY A 126 3.08 -8.04 -14.91
N GLU A 127 4.17 -8.79 -14.77
CA GLU A 127 4.25 -10.23 -15.03
C GLU A 127 4.42 -11.04 -13.74
N LYS A 128 5.33 -10.61 -12.88
CA LYS A 128 5.59 -11.26 -11.59
C LYS A 128 5.02 -10.42 -10.47
N TRP A 129 4.30 -11.09 -9.58
CA TRP A 129 3.71 -10.51 -8.39
C TRP A 129 4.35 -11.09 -7.15
N SER A 130 4.63 -10.27 -6.17
CA SER A 130 5.15 -10.64 -4.86
C SER A 130 4.44 -9.87 -3.77
N GLU A 131 4.39 -10.43 -2.57
CA GLU A 131 3.89 -9.69 -1.41
C GLU A 131 4.83 -8.53 -1.10
N HIS A 132 4.25 -7.37 -0.81
CA HIS A 132 4.96 -6.23 -0.29
C HIS A 132 5.08 -6.40 1.22
N THR A 133 6.29 -6.58 1.70
CA THR A 133 6.59 -6.70 3.12
C THR A 133 7.14 -5.37 3.63
N GLY A 134 6.56 -4.83 4.68
CA GLY A 134 7.03 -3.59 5.30
C GLY A 134 6.24 -3.30 6.58
N PRO A 135 6.83 -2.56 7.52
CA PRO A 135 6.14 -2.17 8.73
C PRO A 135 5.00 -1.20 8.39
N VAL A 136 3.84 -1.42 8.99
CA VAL A 136 2.65 -0.56 8.83
C VAL A 136 2.23 0.03 10.18
N THR A 137 3.16 0.05 11.15
CA THR A 137 2.87 0.56 12.49
C THR A 137 2.89 2.09 12.54
N ASP A 138 2.17 2.68 13.50
CA ASP A 138 2.15 4.14 13.66
C ASP A 138 3.54 4.67 14.03
N GLU A 139 4.40 3.86 14.69
CA GLU A 139 5.79 4.19 14.97
C GLU A 139 6.59 4.32 13.68
N ALA A 140 6.46 3.35 12.77
CA ALA A 140 7.13 3.39 11.47
C ALA A 140 6.68 4.61 10.64
N VAL A 141 5.39 4.97 10.73
CA VAL A 141 4.85 6.17 10.07
C VAL A 141 5.49 7.43 10.63
N ARG A 142 5.59 7.56 11.96
CA ARG A 142 6.24 8.71 12.61
C ARG A 142 7.72 8.80 12.23
N GLU A 143 8.42 7.67 12.18
CA GLU A 143 9.83 7.61 11.75
C GLU A 143 9.99 8.08 10.30
N VAL A 144 9.08 7.67 9.41
CA VAL A 144 9.09 8.09 8.00
C VAL A 144 8.87 9.58 7.85
N LEU A 145 7.93 10.14 8.61
CA LEU A 145 7.55 11.54 8.49
C LEU A 145 8.56 12.48 9.18
N GLY A 146 9.17 12.03 10.30
CA GLY A 146 10.04 12.85 11.12
C GLY A 146 9.36 14.18 11.47
N ASP A 147 10.17 15.24 11.58
CA ASP A 147 9.68 16.59 11.86
C ASP A 147 9.11 17.33 10.63
N THR A 148 8.98 16.66 9.50
CA THR A 148 8.71 17.33 8.21
C THR A 148 7.24 17.40 7.81
N VAL A 149 6.38 16.65 8.46
CA VAL A 149 4.92 16.65 8.21
C VAL A 149 4.20 16.63 9.55
N ASP A 150 3.21 17.49 9.71
CA ASP A 150 2.32 17.42 10.87
C ASP A 150 1.65 16.06 10.94
N THR A 151 2.07 15.25 11.90
CA THR A 151 1.51 13.92 12.13
C THR A 151 0.04 13.97 12.53
N GLU A 152 -0.42 15.12 13.04
CA GLU A 152 -1.83 15.36 13.39
C GLU A 152 -2.77 15.35 12.17
N GLU A 153 -2.26 15.58 10.95
CA GLU A 153 -3.04 15.47 9.72
C GLU A 153 -3.19 14.03 9.19
N LEU A 154 -2.49 13.07 9.79
CA LEU A 154 -2.54 11.68 9.37
C LEU A 154 -3.49 10.87 10.24
N ASP A 155 -4.38 10.16 9.59
CA ASP A 155 -5.24 9.19 10.23
C ASP A 155 -4.38 8.12 10.95
N ASN A 156 -4.73 7.76 12.18
CA ASN A 156 -4.10 6.66 12.90
C ASN A 156 -4.54 5.30 12.32
N ALA A 157 -3.94 4.21 12.78
CA ALA A 157 -4.21 2.87 12.25
C ALA A 157 -5.70 2.47 12.40
N GLU A 158 -6.38 2.88 13.46
CA GLU A 158 -7.79 2.56 13.70
C GLU A 158 -8.71 3.36 12.79
N ASP A 159 -8.41 4.64 12.57
CA ASP A 159 -9.13 5.48 11.61
C ASP A 159 -8.99 4.95 10.19
N LEU A 160 -7.78 4.53 9.79
CA LEU A 160 -7.55 3.91 8.49
C LEU A 160 -8.36 2.62 8.31
N HIS A 161 -8.39 1.78 9.35
CA HIS A 161 -9.20 0.56 9.34
C HIS A 161 -10.69 0.86 9.18
N THR A 162 -11.20 1.82 9.94
CA THR A 162 -12.60 2.25 9.87
C THR A 162 -12.95 2.84 8.50
N ARG A 163 -12.05 3.63 7.92
CA ARG A 163 -12.20 4.25 6.59
C ARG A 163 -11.86 3.32 5.45
N ARG A 164 -11.42 2.10 5.73
CA ARG A 164 -10.99 1.09 4.74
C ARG A 164 -9.88 1.62 3.84
N ILE A 165 -8.81 2.09 4.45
CA ILE A 165 -7.63 2.58 3.76
C ILE A 165 -6.45 1.70 4.16
N THR A 166 -5.72 1.19 3.19
CA THR A 166 -4.45 0.49 3.40
C THR A 166 -3.31 1.47 3.18
N ARG A 167 -2.45 1.61 4.19
CA ARG A 167 -1.22 2.40 4.13
C ARG A 167 -0.05 1.50 3.76
N ILE A 168 0.75 1.94 2.80
CA ILE A 168 1.93 1.24 2.30
C ILE A 168 3.13 2.16 2.52
N ILE A 169 4.16 1.65 3.19
CA ILE A 169 5.45 2.31 3.33
C ILE A 169 6.42 1.63 2.37
N THR A 170 7.06 2.39 1.49
CA THR A 170 7.94 1.85 0.47
C THR A 170 9.08 2.81 0.13
N ASN A 171 10.22 2.27 -0.30
CA ASN A 171 11.39 3.05 -0.74
C ASN A 171 11.44 3.22 -2.27
N ASP A 172 10.52 2.58 -2.98
CA ASP A 172 10.47 2.61 -4.43
C ASP A 172 9.04 2.48 -4.95
N PHE A 173 8.82 2.88 -6.18
CA PHE A 173 7.57 2.60 -6.87
C PHE A 173 7.78 1.46 -7.87
N PRO A 174 7.17 0.28 -7.62
CA PRO A 174 6.97 -0.71 -8.67
C PRO A 174 6.01 -0.14 -9.73
N ARG A 175 5.73 -0.88 -10.76
CA ARG A 175 4.72 -0.48 -11.73
C ARG A 175 3.30 -0.58 -11.16
N PHE A 176 3.02 -1.64 -10.40
CA PHE A 176 1.66 -1.92 -9.90
C PHE A 176 1.65 -2.28 -8.43
N PHE A 177 0.58 -1.85 -7.77
CA PHE A 177 0.13 -2.36 -6.48
C PHE A 177 -1.28 -2.94 -6.62
N ALA A 178 -1.52 -4.08 -5.96
CA ALA A 178 -2.83 -4.69 -5.83
C ALA A 178 -3.11 -5.03 -4.37
N LEU A 179 -4.33 -4.82 -3.93
CA LEU A 179 -4.79 -5.20 -2.59
C LEU A 179 -5.64 -6.45 -2.70
N ILE A 180 -5.27 -7.49 -1.96
CA ILE A 180 -6.02 -8.74 -1.86
C ILE A 180 -6.54 -8.87 -0.43
N SER A 181 -7.80 -9.26 -0.29
CA SER A 181 -8.36 -9.71 0.97
C SER A 181 -8.29 -11.22 1.03
N ARG A 182 -7.68 -11.76 2.08
CA ARG A 182 -7.65 -13.21 2.36
C ARG A 182 -8.07 -13.49 3.80
N ILE A 183 -8.39 -14.73 4.10
CA ILE A 183 -8.56 -15.19 5.47
C ILE A 183 -7.20 -15.08 6.17
N ARG A 184 -7.21 -14.52 7.38
CA ARG A 184 -5.99 -14.31 8.15
C ARG A 184 -5.27 -15.65 8.36
N GLN A 185 -4.00 -15.68 7.99
CA GLN A 185 -3.15 -16.84 8.17
C GLN A 185 -2.35 -16.69 9.47
N GLU A 186 -2.28 -17.79 10.22
CA GLU A 186 -1.43 -17.90 11.38
C GLU A 186 -0.16 -18.64 10.98
N VAL A 187 0.99 -18.10 11.39
CA VAL A 187 2.30 -18.70 11.12
C VAL A 187 2.91 -19.15 12.44
N HIS A 188 3.21 -20.42 12.53
CA HIS A 188 3.86 -21.02 13.66
C HIS A 188 5.20 -21.61 13.23
N PHE A 189 6.24 -21.34 14.01
CA PHE A 189 7.55 -21.92 13.77
C PHE A 189 7.68 -23.18 14.63
N ILE A 190 8.00 -24.31 13.99
CA ILE A 190 8.21 -25.60 14.64
C ILE A 190 9.64 -26.03 14.32
N ASP A 191 10.35 -26.45 15.33
CA ASP A 191 11.71 -27.00 15.25
C ASP A 191 11.72 -28.51 15.46
N GLU A 192 12.91 -29.08 15.67
CA GLU A 192 13.11 -30.52 15.91
C GLU A 192 12.49 -31.00 17.24
N GLN A 193 12.22 -30.09 18.16
CA GLN A 193 11.58 -30.43 19.44
C GLN A 193 10.07 -30.60 19.29
N GLY A 194 9.52 -30.28 18.12
CA GLY A 194 8.09 -30.31 17.89
C GLY A 194 7.38 -29.15 18.59
N GLY A 195 6.07 -29.31 18.84
CA GLY A 195 5.30 -28.29 19.53
C GLY A 195 3.80 -28.46 19.42
N LEU A 196 3.08 -27.62 20.14
CA LEU A 196 1.63 -27.54 20.09
C LEU A 196 1.24 -26.28 19.31
N LEU A 197 0.57 -26.45 18.17
CA LEU A 197 -0.05 -25.36 17.42
C LEU A 197 -1.48 -25.19 17.94
N THR A 198 -1.81 -23.96 18.28
CA THR A 198 -3.18 -23.62 18.71
C THR A 198 -3.65 -22.43 17.89
N SER A 199 -4.81 -22.55 17.25
CA SER A 199 -5.40 -21.42 16.53
C SER A 199 -5.79 -20.29 17.50
N SER A 200 -5.40 -19.07 17.22
CA SER A 200 -5.83 -17.89 17.99
C SER A 200 -7.29 -17.51 17.72
N ILE A 201 -7.83 -17.93 16.57
CA ILE A 201 -9.21 -17.66 16.17
C ILE A 201 -10.16 -18.70 16.75
N ILE A 202 -9.76 -19.98 16.71
CA ILE A 202 -10.54 -21.11 17.21
C ILE A 202 -9.65 -21.95 18.13
N PRO A 203 -9.56 -21.59 19.43
CA PRO A 203 -8.62 -22.25 20.37
C PRO A 203 -8.85 -23.76 20.55
N THR A 204 -10.00 -24.26 20.16
CA THR A 204 -10.30 -25.72 20.17
C THR A 204 -9.58 -26.48 19.05
N ILE A 205 -9.11 -25.77 18.00
CA ILE A 205 -8.30 -26.37 16.94
C ILE A 205 -6.86 -26.38 17.42
N GLN A 206 -6.33 -27.58 17.66
CA GLN A 206 -4.95 -27.79 18.07
C GLN A 206 -4.32 -28.88 17.22
N ALA A 207 -3.04 -28.69 16.86
CA ALA A 207 -2.24 -29.71 16.21
C ALA A 207 -0.97 -29.95 17.02
N HIS A 208 -0.76 -31.19 17.46
CA HIS A 208 0.43 -31.61 18.18
C HIS A 208 1.45 -32.18 17.19
N ILE A 209 2.61 -31.59 17.12
CA ILE A 209 3.73 -32.07 16.31
C ILE A 209 4.73 -32.76 17.26
N PRO A 210 4.94 -34.06 17.13
CA PRO A 210 5.90 -34.77 17.98
C PRO A 210 7.34 -34.33 17.76
N GLU A 211 8.19 -34.53 18.76
CA GLU A 211 9.64 -34.38 18.62
C GLU A 211 10.17 -35.22 17.45
N LYS A 212 11.08 -34.66 16.67
CA LYS A 212 11.69 -35.30 15.50
C LYS A 212 10.71 -35.68 14.37
N ALA A 213 9.49 -35.19 14.39
CA ALA A 213 8.53 -35.40 13.30
C ALA A 213 8.96 -34.65 12.00
N LEU A 214 9.72 -33.56 12.11
CA LEU A 214 10.24 -32.81 10.99
C LEU A 214 11.69 -33.22 10.71
N GLN A 215 11.93 -33.78 9.53
CA GLN A 215 13.27 -34.20 9.10
C GLN A 215 14.14 -33.02 8.61
N LYS A 216 13.54 -31.84 8.42
CA LYS A 216 14.22 -30.65 7.94
C LYS A 216 13.48 -29.41 8.45
N ARG A 217 14.23 -28.39 8.80
CA ARG A 217 13.69 -27.07 9.12
C ARG A 217 12.95 -26.54 7.90
N ILE A 218 11.67 -26.32 8.03
CA ILE A 218 10.80 -25.76 6.99
C ILE A 218 10.62 -24.28 7.28
#